data_4aacfcd487fa1973774d4582e6e43ab6
#
_entry.id   4aacfcd487fa1973774d4582e6e43ab6
#
_cell.length_a   1.000
_cell.length_b   1.000
_cell.length_c   1.000
_cell.angle_alpha   90.00
_cell.angle_beta   90.00
_cell.angle_gamma   90.00
#
_symmetry.space_group_name_H-M   'P 1'
#
loop_
_entity.id
_entity.type
_entity.pdbx_description
1 polymer ?
#
loop_
_entity_poly.entity_id
_entity_poly.type
_entity_poly.pdbx_seq_one_letter_code
_entity_poly.pdbx_strand_id
1 'polypeptide(L)'
;MKALLVSAIVVAGLIPVTDKPPVIKEWPVPWADTRPRDPFLDPTTNRIWFCGQAGNYVAYFVPTTGEFKKYELPPGSGPHNLIVDKSGMVWYSGNLAGYIGRLDPKDGSIKQYPIPDRMVRDPHTLVFDKNGDIWFTAQGGNAVGHLTVASGTIRLIKVPTENARPYGIKMDSKGHPWFMEFGTNKIATVDPATMQLREITLPRPETRPRRMEITSDDRVWYGDYAGGKLGRYDPETGKIDEWQLPGGADARPYAMVRDDEDRVWVVETSRPNRFVSFDARTLQFSEETQVPSGGGVVRHMFYDPRTKAIWFGTDNNTIGQAIVPPRTPAPQTP
;
A
#
# COMPACT_ATOMS: atom_id res chain seq x y z
N MET A 1 60.86 31.84 -18.38
CA MET A 1 60.30 30.93 -17.41
C MET A 1 58.86 31.37 -17.15
N LYS A 2 57.84 30.66 -17.69
CA LYS A 2 56.43 30.96 -17.45
C LYS A 2 55.96 29.96 -16.34
N ALA A 3 55.52 30.49 -15.23
CA ALA A 3 54.95 29.69 -14.14
C ALA A 3 53.52 29.29 -14.50
N LEU A 4 53.24 27.99 -14.58
CA LEU A 4 51.88 27.44 -14.66
C LEU A 4 51.29 27.48 -13.26
N LEU A 5 50.23 28.29 -13.07
CA LEU A 5 49.35 28.16 -11.90
C LEU A 5 48.39 26.98 -12.16
N VAL A 6 48.54 25.91 -11.38
CA VAL A 6 47.58 24.83 -11.32
C VAL A 6 46.54 25.21 -10.26
N SER A 7 45.35 25.61 -10.71
CA SER A 7 44.18 25.78 -9.82
C SER A 7 43.61 24.41 -9.46
N ALA A 8 43.77 24.00 -8.22
CA ALA A 8 43.08 22.82 -7.68
C ALA A 8 41.60 23.18 -7.48
N ILE A 9 40.73 22.57 -8.27
CA ILE A 9 39.26 22.61 -8.03
C ILE A 9 38.99 21.65 -6.89
N VAL A 10 38.72 22.19 -5.70
CA VAL A 10 38.18 21.42 -4.58
C VAL A 10 36.72 21.19 -4.90
N VAL A 11 36.37 20.00 -5.41
CA VAL A 11 34.99 19.52 -5.47
C VAL A 11 34.60 19.18 -4.04
N ALA A 12 33.98 20.12 -3.35
CA ALA A 12 33.31 19.81 -2.08
C ALA A 12 32.19 18.81 -2.39
N GLY A 13 32.41 17.55 -2.10
CA GLY A 13 31.37 16.52 -2.17
C GLY A 13 30.26 16.93 -1.23
N LEU A 14 29.11 17.32 -1.78
CA LEU A 14 27.88 17.49 -1.02
C LEU A 14 27.57 16.13 -0.37
N ILE A 15 27.70 16.03 0.93
CA ILE A 15 27.21 14.86 1.70
C ILE A 15 25.69 14.85 1.47
N PRO A 16 25.13 13.78 0.90
CA PRO A 16 23.68 13.70 0.70
C PRO A 16 23.02 13.79 2.08
N VAL A 17 22.14 14.79 2.24
CA VAL A 17 21.33 14.93 3.45
C VAL A 17 20.18 13.94 3.34
N THR A 18 20.25 12.85 4.10
CA THR A 18 19.20 11.85 4.17
C THR A 18 18.13 12.26 5.19
N ASP A 19 16.87 11.93 4.91
CA ASP A 19 15.78 12.13 5.87
C ASP A 19 16.01 11.27 7.12
N LYS A 20 15.61 11.80 8.28
CA LYS A 20 15.67 11.04 9.52
C LYS A 20 14.74 9.83 9.47
N PRO A 21 15.07 8.75 10.20
CA PRO A 21 14.19 7.59 10.28
C PRO A 21 12.92 7.89 11.11
N PRO A 22 11.80 7.18 10.87
CA PRO A 22 10.58 7.34 11.64
C PRO A 22 10.73 6.75 13.05
N VAL A 23 9.98 7.31 14.01
CA VAL A 23 9.85 6.73 15.36
C VAL A 23 8.69 5.75 15.36
N ILE A 24 8.96 4.48 15.70
CA ILE A 24 7.97 3.41 15.66
C ILE A 24 7.51 3.04 17.07
N LYS A 25 6.17 2.92 17.23
CA LYS A 25 5.50 2.38 18.41
C LYS A 25 4.56 1.26 17.98
N GLU A 26 4.45 0.21 18.80
CA GLU A 26 3.54 -0.91 18.57
C GLU A 26 2.66 -1.19 19.78
N TRP A 27 1.44 -1.68 19.53
CA TRP A 27 0.47 -2.11 20.54
C TRP A 27 0.07 -3.55 20.24
N PRO A 28 0.21 -4.47 21.21
CA PRO A 28 -0.27 -5.83 21.07
C PRO A 28 -1.79 -5.86 20.86
N VAL A 29 -2.25 -6.59 19.86
CA VAL A 29 -3.68 -6.87 19.68
C VAL A 29 -4.11 -7.87 20.75
N PRO A 30 -5.21 -7.64 21.50
CA PRO A 30 -5.57 -8.44 22.67
C PRO A 30 -6.11 -9.84 22.34
N TRP A 31 -6.21 -10.18 21.06
CA TRP A 31 -6.63 -11.52 20.58
C TRP A 31 -5.43 -12.20 19.93
N ALA A 32 -5.08 -13.40 20.38
CA ALA A 32 -3.88 -14.09 19.92
C ALA A 32 -4.01 -14.61 18.48
N ASP A 33 -2.89 -14.67 17.77
CA ASP A 33 -2.72 -15.31 16.46
C ASP A 33 -3.70 -14.87 15.37
N THR A 34 -4.14 -13.61 15.41
CA THR A 34 -5.21 -13.13 14.54
C THR A 34 -4.72 -12.50 13.24
N ARG A 35 -3.42 -12.29 13.08
CA ARG A 35 -2.81 -11.64 11.91
C ARG A 35 -3.47 -10.30 11.60
N PRO A 36 -3.29 -9.27 12.46
CA PRO A 36 -3.78 -7.93 12.21
C PRO A 36 -3.08 -7.34 10.98
N ARG A 37 -3.89 -6.77 10.06
CA ARG A 37 -3.36 -6.29 8.80
C ARG A 37 -4.23 -5.22 8.17
N ASP A 38 -3.68 -4.55 7.14
CA ASP A 38 -4.36 -3.61 6.26
C ASP A 38 -5.14 -2.54 7.05
N PRO A 39 -4.43 -1.72 7.88
CA PRO A 39 -5.07 -0.67 8.66
C PRO A 39 -5.62 0.43 7.76
N PHE A 40 -6.70 1.07 8.23
CA PHE A 40 -7.30 2.23 7.59
C PHE A 40 -7.86 3.19 8.64
N LEU A 41 -7.67 4.49 8.42
CA LEU A 41 -8.20 5.52 9.29
C LEU A 41 -9.69 5.75 9.03
N ASP A 42 -10.50 5.77 10.09
CA ASP A 42 -11.86 6.26 10.01
C ASP A 42 -11.85 7.80 9.83
N PRO A 43 -12.38 8.33 8.74
CA PRO A 43 -12.36 9.76 8.50
C PRO A 43 -13.28 10.57 9.44
N THR A 44 -14.21 9.90 10.13
CA THR A 44 -15.19 10.51 11.04
C THR A 44 -14.76 10.49 12.50
N THR A 45 -13.78 9.63 12.83
CA THR A 45 -13.27 9.43 14.20
C THR A 45 -11.74 9.32 14.18
N ASN A 46 -11.14 9.05 15.34
CA ASN A 46 -9.71 8.74 15.44
C ASN A 46 -9.43 7.23 15.51
N ARG A 47 -10.37 6.39 15.03
CA ARG A 47 -10.24 4.95 15.05
C ARG A 47 -9.36 4.48 13.89
N ILE A 48 -8.48 3.56 14.18
CA ILE A 48 -7.69 2.84 13.18
C ILE A 48 -8.32 1.46 13.01
N TRP A 49 -9.03 1.28 11.91
CA TRP A 49 -9.63 0.00 11.56
C TRP A 49 -8.59 -0.95 10.97
N PHE A 50 -8.74 -2.26 11.20
CA PHE A 50 -7.87 -3.28 10.63
C PHE A 50 -8.60 -4.64 10.51
N CYS A 51 -8.09 -5.51 9.64
CA CYS A 51 -8.54 -6.89 9.53
C CYS A 51 -7.76 -7.78 10.49
N GLY A 52 -8.45 -8.65 11.25
CA GLY A 52 -7.88 -9.82 11.88
C GLY A 52 -8.10 -11.03 10.98
N GLN A 53 -7.24 -11.20 9.96
CA GLN A 53 -7.49 -12.17 8.88
C GLN A 53 -7.65 -13.61 9.38
N ALA A 54 -6.71 -14.06 10.23
CA ALA A 54 -6.76 -15.42 10.79
C ALA A 54 -7.85 -15.55 11.87
N GLY A 55 -8.17 -14.45 12.57
CA GLY A 55 -9.23 -14.38 13.57
C GLY A 55 -10.63 -14.21 13.00
N ASN A 56 -10.81 -14.02 11.70
CA ASN A 56 -12.09 -13.84 11.01
C ASN A 56 -12.93 -12.67 11.54
N TYR A 57 -12.31 -11.51 11.80
CA TYR A 57 -12.98 -10.30 12.28
C TYR A 57 -12.42 -9.03 11.59
N VAL A 58 -13.16 -7.93 11.70
CA VAL A 58 -12.62 -6.59 11.58
C VAL A 58 -12.66 -5.88 12.93
N ALA A 59 -11.71 -5.02 13.21
CA ALA A 59 -11.60 -4.36 14.49
C ALA A 59 -11.12 -2.92 14.34
N TYR A 60 -11.32 -2.11 15.37
CA TYR A 60 -10.64 -0.83 15.48
C TYR A 60 -9.78 -0.73 16.72
N PHE A 61 -8.81 0.15 16.66
CA PHE A 61 -7.95 0.60 17.72
C PHE A 61 -8.12 2.12 17.92
N VAL A 62 -8.21 2.58 19.16
CA VAL A 62 -8.25 4.00 19.52
C VAL A 62 -6.89 4.41 20.11
N PRO A 63 -6.04 5.14 19.37
CA PRO A 63 -4.66 5.41 19.80
C PRO A 63 -4.54 6.20 21.09
N THR A 64 -5.53 7.05 21.42
CA THR A 64 -5.53 7.92 22.61
C THR A 64 -5.89 7.19 23.89
N THR A 65 -6.69 6.15 23.82
CA THR A 65 -7.17 5.37 24.99
C THR A 65 -6.54 3.99 25.09
N GLY A 66 -6.01 3.46 23.97
CA GLY A 66 -5.55 2.08 23.88
C GLY A 66 -6.69 1.05 23.72
N GLU A 67 -7.93 1.52 23.52
CA GLU A 67 -9.10 0.66 23.37
C GLU A 67 -9.05 -0.11 22.06
N PHE A 68 -9.40 -1.39 22.12
CA PHE A 68 -9.68 -2.24 20.96
C PHE A 68 -11.12 -2.72 20.99
N LYS A 69 -11.79 -2.74 19.85
CA LYS A 69 -13.10 -3.36 19.67
C LYS A 69 -13.13 -4.16 18.39
N LYS A 70 -13.61 -5.42 18.45
CA LYS A 70 -13.78 -6.28 17.28
C LYS A 70 -15.25 -6.51 16.94
N TYR A 71 -15.47 -6.82 15.66
CA TYR A 71 -16.74 -7.26 15.09
C TYR A 71 -16.49 -8.59 14.38
N GLU A 72 -17.12 -9.65 14.90
CA GLU A 72 -17.03 -10.97 14.30
C GLU A 72 -17.68 -10.95 12.91
N LEU A 73 -17.06 -11.61 11.96
CA LEU A 73 -17.59 -11.71 10.60
C LEU A 73 -18.26 -13.09 10.39
N PRO A 74 -19.12 -13.21 9.38
CA PRO A 74 -19.67 -14.51 9.01
C PRO A 74 -18.56 -15.56 8.85
N PRO A 75 -18.79 -16.82 9.29
CA PRO A 75 -17.78 -17.86 9.26
C PRO A 75 -17.12 -18.02 7.88
N GLY A 76 -15.78 -18.13 7.85
CA GLY A 76 -15.02 -18.33 6.64
C GLY A 76 -14.84 -17.08 5.77
N SER A 77 -15.17 -15.88 6.25
CA SER A 77 -14.97 -14.62 5.51
C SER A 77 -13.50 -14.39 5.16
N GLY A 78 -12.57 -14.62 6.09
CA GLY A 78 -11.15 -14.41 5.92
C GLY A 78 -10.81 -12.99 5.43
N PRO A 79 -11.12 -11.91 6.20
CA PRO A 79 -11.00 -10.55 5.72
C PRO A 79 -9.55 -10.25 5.37
N HIS A 80 -9.33 -9.70 4.14
CA HIS A 80 -7.98 -9.46 3.67
C HIS A 80 -7.57 -8.00 3.70
N ASN A 81 -8.48 -7.11 3.29
CA ASN A 81 -8.27 -5.68 3.25
C ASN A 81 -9.56 -4.96 3.65
N LEU A 82 -9.45 -3.77 4.18
CA LEU A 82 -10.61 -2.91 4.47
C LEU A 82 -10.33 -1.45 4.14
N ILE A 83 -11.41 -0.72 3.89
CA ILE A 83 -11.45 0.74 3.72
C ILE A 83 -12.67 1.28 4.45
N VAL A 84 -12.64 2.56 4.85
CA VAL A 84 -13.75 3.20 5.57
C VAL A 84 -14.25 4.38 4.75
N ASP A 85 -15.56 4.44 4.52
CA ASP A 85 -16.14 5.53 3.74
C ASP A 85 -16.36 6.81 4.57
N LYS A 86 -16.77 7.89 3.91
CA LYS A 86 -16.98 9.21 4.54
C LYS A 86 -18.09 9.22 5.59
N SER A 87 -18.95 8.20 5.63
CA SER A 87 -20.03 8.04 6.64
C SER A 87 -19.60 7.13 7.81
N GLY A 88 -18.38 6.58 7.76
CA GLY A 88 -17.85 5.67 8.78
C GLY A 88 -18.24 4.22 8.59
N MET A 89 -18.84 3.83 7.45
CA MET A 89 -19.10 2.43 7.13
C MET A 89 -17.79 1.73 6.77
N VAL A 90 -17.60 0.52 7.26
CA VAL A 90 -16.39 -0.29 7.03
C VAL A 90 -16.65 -1.28 5.90
N TRP A 91 -15.91 -1.11 4.81
CA TRP A 91 -15.96 -2.01 3.67
C TRP A 91 -14.76 -2.95 3.71
N TYR A 92 -14.98 -4.23 3.53
CA TYR A 92 -13.91 -5.23 3.61
C TYR A 92 -14.03 -6.31 2.53
N SER A 93 -12.92 -6.88 2.14
CA SER A 93 -12.87 -8.03 1.25
C SER A 93 -13.07 -9.31 2.06
N GLY A 94 -14.19 -10.00 1.88
CA GLY A 94 -14.41 -11.36 2.35
C GLY A 94 -13.67 -12.35 1.45
N ASN A 95 -12.34 -12.36 1.56
CA ASN A 95 -11.42 -12.96 0.59
C ASN A 95 -11.65 -14.46 0.39
N LEU A 96 -11.89 -15.20 1.46
CA LEU A 96 -12.10 -16.65 1.38
C LEU A 96 -13.54 -17.02 0.98
N ALA A 97 -14.50 -16.15 1.26
CA ALA A 97 -15.92 -16.39 1.00
C ALA A 97 -16.44 -15.76 -0.31
N GLY A 98 -15.66 -14.92 -0.97
CA GLY A 98 -15.99 -14.37 -2.30
C GLY A 98 -17.05 -13.29 -2.30
N TYR A 99 -16.92 -12.28 -1.41
CA TYR A 99 -17.82 -11.13 -1.37
C TYR A 99 -17.09 -9.85 -0.93
N ILE A 100 -17.68 -8.70 -1.24
CA ILE A 100 -17.35 -7.43 -0.57
C ILE A 100 -18.36 -7.25 0.57
N GLY A 101 -17.88 -7.05 1.80
CA GLY A 101 -18.70 -6.81 2.98
C GLY A 101 -18.78 -5.33 3.32
N ARG A 102 -19.94 -4.89 3.86
CA ARG A 102 -20.13 -3.57 4.45
C ARG A 102 -20.64 -3.75 5.86
N LEU A 103 -19.88 -3.30 6.85
CA LEU A 103 -20.24 -3.31 8.28
C LEU A 103 -20.71 -1.91 8.68
N ASP A 104 -21.85 -1.82 9.37
CA ASP A 104 -22.24 -0.62 10.13
C ASP A 104 -21.68 -0.73 11.55
N PRO A 105 -20.75 0.14 11.98
CA PRO A 105 -20.18 0.08 13.32
C PRO A 105 -21.15 0.42 14.47
N LYS A 106 -22.30 1.01 14.15
CA LYS A 106 -23.29 1.43 15.16
C LYS A 106 -24.03 0.22 15.77
N ASP A 107 -24.46 -0.69 14.92
CA ASP A 107 -25.24 -1.85 15.32
C ASP A 107 -24.58 -3.19 15.00
N GLY A 108 -23.45 -3.18 14.29
CA GLY A 108 -22.73 -4.39 13.88
C GLY A 108 -23.35 -5.11 12.69
N SER A 109 -24.36 -4.54 12.04
CA SER A 109 -25.01 -5.16 10.89
C SER A 109 -24.07 -5.26 9.68
N ILE A 110 -24.17 -6.38 8.95
CA ILE A 110 -23.29 -6.67 7.80
C ILE A 110 -24.15 -6.90 6.56
N LYS A 111 -23.86 -6.15 5.51
CA LYS A 111 -24.38 -6.41 4.17
C LYS A 111 -23.29 -6.99 3.30
N GLN A 112 -23.60 -8.09 2.60
CA GLN A 112 -22.69 -8.75 1.67
C GLN A 112 -23.06 -8.45 0.23
N TYR A 113 -22.05 -8.27 -0.61
CA TYR A 113 -22.14 -8.11 -2.06
C TYR A 113 -21.36 -9.27 -2.70
N PRO A 114 -22.02 -10.39 -3.02
CA PRO A 114 -21.35 -11.57 -3.57
C PRO A 114 -20.71 -11.28 -4.92
N ILE A 115 -19.50 -11.81 -5.14
CA ILE A 115 -18.85 -11.76 -6.45
C ILE A 115 -19.68 -12.64 -7.42
N PRO A 116 -20.09 -12.12 -8.59
CA PRO A 116 -21.04 -12.80 -9.48
C PRO A 116 -20.44 -14.06 -10.17
N ASP A 117 -19.11 -14.13 -10.28
CA ASP A 117 -18.41 -15.28 -10.88
C ASP A 117 -17.73 -16.10 -9.79
N ARG A 118 -18.12 -17.38 -9.68
CA ARG A 118 -17.56 -18.32 -8.69
C ARG A 118 -16.08 -18.65 -8.91
N MET A 119 -15.54 -18.38 -10.09
CA MET A 119 -14.11 -18.54 -10.39
C MET A 119 -13.29 -17.34 -9.91
N VAL A 120 -13.95 -16.21 -9.59
CA VAL A 120 -13.34 -14.98 -9.08
C VAL A 120 -13.79 -14.77 -7.63
N ARG A 121 -13.29 -15.61 -6.70
CA ARG A 121 -13.79 -15.67 -5.31
C ARG A 121 -12.92 -15.02 -4.25
N ASP A 122 -11.84 -14.37 -4.64
CA ASP A 122 -10.83 -13.87 -3.71
C ASP A 122 -10.61 -12.34 -3.82
N PRO A 123 -11.63 -11.50 -3.55
CA PRO A 123 -11.43 -10.07 -3.52
C PRO A 123 -10.28 -9.75 -2.55
N HIS A 124 -9.31 -8.93 -3.02
CA HIS A 124 -8.05 -8.80 -2.32
C HIS A 124 -7.84 -7.39 -1.75
N THR A 125 -7.56 -6.40 -2.58
CA THR A 125 -7.31 -5.02 -2.17
C THR A 125 -8.43 -4.13 -2.73
N LEU A 126 -8.98 -3.26 -1.88
CA LEU A 126 -10.07 -2.35 -2.18
C LEU A 126 -9.55 -0.91 -2.29
N VAL A 127 -10.17 -0.11 -3.16
CA VAL A 127 -9.96 1.34 -3.23
C VAL A 127 -11.26 2.03 -3.63
N PHE A 128 -11.57 3.18 -3.01
CA PHE A 128 -12.68 4.02 -3.47
C PHE A 128 -12.29 4.82 -4.70
N ASP A 129 -13.23 4.97 -5.63
CA ASP A 129 -13.14 6.02 -6.62
C ASP A 129 -13.74 7.35 -6.09
N LYS A 130 -13.72 8.39 -6.93
CA LYS A 130 -14.25 9.72 -6.56
C LYS A 130 -15.76 9.75 -6.30
N ASN A 131 -16.51 8.77 -6.80
CA ASN A 131 -17.96 8.64 -6.62
C ASN A 131 -18.32 7.87 -5.35
N GLY A 132 -17.33 7.23 -4.71
CA GLY A 132 -17.50 6.33 -3.57
C GLY A 132 -17.82 4.90 -3.98
N ASP A 133 -17.71 4.55 -5.25
CA ASP A 133 -17.75 3.18 -5.74
C ASP A 133 -16.40 2.49 -5.45
N ILE A 134 -16.38 1.17 -5.47
CA ILE A 134 -15.22 0.40 -5.03
C ILE A 134 -14.62 -0.39 -6.17
N TRP A 135 -13.35 -0.10 -6.49
CA TRP A 135 -12.52 -0.97 -7.30
C TRP A 135 -11.78 -1.98 -6.41
N PHE A 136 -11.61 -3.20 -6.92
CA PHE A 136 -10.88 -4.24 -6.18
C PHE A 136 -10.16 -5.19 -7.11
N THR A 137 -9.07 -5.76 -6.61
CA THR A 137 -8.36 -6.85 -7.27
C THR A 137 -8.85 -8.19 -6.77
N ALA A 138 -8.80 -9.23 -7.63
CA ALA A 138 -9.03 -10.63 -7.27
C ALA A 138 -7.85 -11.47 -7.76
N GLN A 139 -7.00 -11.87 -6.81
CA GLN A 139 -5.67 -12.40 -7.08
C GLN A 139 -5.70 -13.77 -7.80
N GLY A 140 -6.36 -14.76 -7.19
CA GLY A 140 -6.49 -16.10 -7.76
C GLY A 140 -7.50 -16.15 -8.90
N GLY A 141 -8.51 -15.27 -8.85
CA GLY A 141 -9.50 -15.11 -9.92
C GLY A 141 -8.99 -14.42 -11.17
N ASN A 142 -7.77 -13.87 -11.14
CA ASN A 142 -7.12 -13.17 -12.25
C ASN A 142 -7.98 -12.07 -12.87
N ALA A 143 -8.62 -11.26 -12.00
CA ALA A 143 -9.59 -10.24 -12.40
C ALA A 143 -9.45 -8.95 -11.56
N VAL A 144 -10.00 -7.87 -12.10
CA VAL A 144 -10.30 -6.64 -11.38
C VAL A 144 -11.80 -6.44 -11.37
N GLY A 145 -12.37 -6.00 -10.25
CA GLY A 145 -13.80 -5.77 -10.13
C GLY A 145 -14.11 -4.33 -9.78
N HIS A 146 -15.33 -3.91 -10.15
CA HIS A 146 -15.92 -2.62 -9.80
C HIS A 146 -17.30 -2.85 -9.19
N LEU A 147 -17.47 -2.45 -7.92
CA LEU A 147 -18.75 -2.45 -7.22
C LEU A 147 -19.36 -1.05 -7.28
N THR A 148 -20.49 -0.91 -7.97
CA THR A 148 -21.32 0.29 -7.89
C THR A 148 -22.12 0.24 -6.60
N VAL A 149 -21.74 1.04 -5.61
CA VAL A 149 -22.26 0.97 -4.24
C VAL A 149 -23.77 1.23 -4.19
N ALA A 150 -24.28 2.19 -4.97
CA ALA A 150 -25.69 2.56 -4.99
C ALA A 150 -26.61 1.41 -5.45
N SER A 151 -26.20 0.65 -6.46
CA SER A 151 -27.00 -0.47 -7.00
C SER A 151 -26.61 -1.82 -6.38
N GLY A 152 -25.41 -1.94 -5.81
CA GLY A 152 -24.83 -3.20 -5.38
C GLY A 152 -24.33 -4.08 -6.54
N THR A 153 -24.24 -3.54 -7.75
CA THR A 153 -23.84 -4.27 -8.94
C THR A 153 -22.30 -4.39 -9.01
N ILE A 154 -21.79 -5.61 -9.20
CA ILE A 154 -20.38 -5.87 -9.44
C ILE A 154 -20.14 -6.21 -10.91
N ARG A 155 -19.21 -5.49 -11.54
CA ARG A 155 -18.67 -5.81 -12.86
C ARG A 155 -17.26 -6.36 -12.69
N LEU A 156 -16.91 -7.39 -13.46
CA LEU A 156 -15.60 -8.00 -13.46
C LEU A 156 -14.91 -7.78 -14.81
N ILE A 157 -13.62 -7.51 -14.76
CA ILE A 157 -12.72 -7.39 -15.92
C ILE A 157 -11.64 -8.45 -15.75
N LYS A 158 -11.62 -9.44 -16.63
CA LYS A 158 -10.58 -10.45 -16.64
C LYS A 158 -9.26 -9.83 -17.12
N VAL A 159 -8.18 -10.09 -16.41
CA VAL A 159 -6.84 -9.68 -16.84
C VAL A 159 -6.40 -10.58 -18.01
N PRO A 160 -5.96 -9.99 -19.15
CA PRO A 160 -5.64 -10.79 -20.35
C PRO A 160 -4.49 -11.76 -20.12
N THR A 161 -3.45 -11.32 -19.41
CA THR A 161 -2.30 -12.19 -19.10
C THR A 161 -2.71 -13.26 -18.09
N GLU A 162 -2.48 -14.51 -18.42
CA GLU A 162 -2.74 -15.63 -17.52
C GLU A 162 -1.85 -15.57 -16.27
N ASN A 163 -2.42 -15.95 -15.13
CA ASN A 163 -1.72 -15.97 -13.85
C ASN A 163 -1.12 -14.59 -13.45
N ALA A 164 -1.69 -13.50 -13.93
CA ALA A 164 -1.24 -12.14 -13.61
C ALA A 164 -1.30 -11.84 -12.10
N ARG A 165 -2.25 -12.46 -11.38
CA ARG A 165 -2.42 -12.32 -9.93
C ARG A 165 -2.53 -10.87 -9.49
N PRO A 166 -3.57 -10.12 -9.90
CA PRO A 166 -3.78 -8.72 -9.54
C PRO A 166 -3.70 -8.50 -8.02
N TYR A 167 -2.90 -7.50 -7.58
CA TYR A 167 -2.56 -7.36 -6.16
C TYR A 167 -2.87 -5.96 -5.62
N GLY A 168 -1.86 -5.09 -5.44
CA GLY A 168 -2.05 -3.71 -5.00
C GLY A 168 -2.81 -2.90 -6.05
N ILE A 169 -3.74 -2.04 -5.61
CA ILE A 169 -4.53 -1.16 -6.47
C ILE A 169 -4.62 0.24 -5.86
N LYS A 170 -4.52 1.28 -6.69
CA LYS A 170 -4.67 2.70 -6.33
C LYS A 170 -5.35 3.46 -7.47
N MET A 171 -5.96 4.61 -7.14
CA MET A 171 -6.54 5.52 -8.12
C MET A 171 -5.57 6.64 -8.46
N ASP A 172 -5.43 7.00 -9.75
CA ASP A 172 -4.76 8.23 -10.16
C ASP A 172 -5.69 9.46 -10.02
N SER A 173 -5.16 10.66 -10.25
CA SER A 173 -5.94 11.91 -10.17
C SER A 173 -7.05 11.99 -11.21
N LYS A 174 -6.92 11.28 -12.32
CA LYS A 174 -7.88 11.22 -13.43
C LYS A 174 -9.02 10.21 -13.17
N GLY A 175 -8.87 9.40 -12.11
CA GLY A 175 -9.85 8.39 -11.70
C GLY A 175 -9.67 7.02 -12.36
N HIS A 176 -8.48 6.73 -12.89
CA HIS A 176 -8.16 5.39 -13.40
C HIS A 176 -7.62 4.53 -12.25
N PRO A 177 -8.14 3.31 -12.05
CA PRO A 177 -7.52 2.33 -11.16
C PRO A 177 -6.27 1.76 -11.82
N TRP A 178 -5.14 1.86 -11.12
CA TRP A 178 -3.87 1.20 -11.44
C TRP A 178 -3.67 0.03 -10.52
N PHE A 179 -3.17 -1.09 -11.02
CA PHE A 179 -2.89 -2.27 -10.20
C PHE A 179 -1.65 -3.03 -10.65
N MET A 180 -1.11 -3.79 -9.71
CA MET A 180 0.09 -4.59 -9.90
C MET A 180 -0.27 -6.01 -10.28
N GLU A 181 0.43 -6.58 -11.24
CA GLU A 181 0.33 -7.99 -11.63
C GLU A 181 1.46 -8.80 -10.99
N PHE A 182 1.26 -9.18 -9.74
CA PHE A 182 2.28 -9.84 -8.93
C PHE A 182 2.76 -11.19 -9.49
N GLY A 183 1.96 -11.85 -10.33
CA GLY A 183 2.34 -13.10 -10.99
C GLY A 183 3.24 -12.93 -12.21
N THR A 184 3.36 -11.69 -12.70
CA THR A 184 4.09 -11.35 -13.93
C THR A 184 4.95 -10.11 -13.72
N ASN A 185 5.67 -9.66 -14.76
CA ASN A 185 6.39 -8.38 -14.74
C ASN A 185 5.56 -7.27 -15.39
N LYS A 186 4.29 -7.12 -14.96
CA LYS A 186 3.40 -6.11 -15.53
C LYS A 186 2.72 -5.26 -14.46
N ILE A 187 2.36 -4.07 -14.84
CA ILE A 187 1.39 -3.20 -14.17
C ILE A 187 0.25 -2.93 -15.14
N ALA A 188 -0.93 -2.63 -14.63
CA ALA A 188 -2.06 -2.39 -15.51
C ALA A 188 -2.97 -1.28 -14.97
N THR A 189 -3.80 -0.75 -15.88
CA THR A 189 -4.83 0.24 -15.56
C THR A 189 -6.10 -0.04 -16.35
N VAL A 190 -7.22 0.48 -15.84
CA VAL A 190 -8.52 0.41 -16.53
C VAL A 190 -9.02 1.83 -16.79
N ASP A 191 -9.54 2.07 -17.99
CA ASP A 191 -10.36 3.24 -18.27
C ASP A 191 -11.78 2.99 -17.74
N PRO A 192 -12.24 3.71 -16.68
CA PRO A 192 -13.55 3.44 -16.09
C PRO A 192 -14.74 3.78 -17.00
N ALA A 193 -14.55 4.61 -18.01
CA ALA A 193 -15.64 4.98 -18.95
C ALA A 193 -15.90 3.86 -19.96
N THR A 194 -14.85 3.21 -20.44
CA THR A 194 -14.93 2.15 -21.45
C THR A 194 -14.79 0.74 -20.87
N MET A 195 -14.32 0.62 -19.64
CA MET A 195 -13.94 -0.61 -18.96
C MET A 195 -12.83 -1.39 -19.70
N GLN A 196 -12.04 -0.70 -20.53
CA GLN A 196 -10.91 -1.27 -21.22
C GLN A 196 -9.67 -1.31 -20.33
N LEU A 197 -9.05 -2.48 -20.25
CA LEU A 197 -7.83 -2.72 -19.50
C LEU A 197 -6.61 -2.59 -20.43
N ARG A 198 -5.56 -1.92 -19.94
CA ARG A 198 -4.27 -1.79 -20.59
C ARG A 198 -3.17 -2.31 -19.68
N GLU A 199 -2.37 -3.25 -20.16
CA GLU A 199 -1.17 -3.76 -19.49
C GLU A 199 0.08 -3.03 -19.96
N ILE A 200 1.03 -2.81 -19.05
CA ILE A 200 2.37 -2.25 -19.30
C ILE A 200 3.41 -3.26 -18.83
N THR A 201 4.27 -3.71 -19.72
CA THR A 201 5.34 -4.64 -19.38
C THR A 201 6.54 -3.89 -18.81
N LEU A 202 7.02 -4.32 -17.63
CA LEU A 202 8.21 -3.81 -16.98
C LEU A 202 9.50 -4.38 -17.61
N PRO A 203 10.63 -3.67 -17.51
CA PRO A 203 11.83 -4.00 -18.29
C PRO A 203 12.44 -5.37 -18.01
N ARG A 204 12.32 -5.84 -16.77
CA ARG A 204 12.94 -7.10 -16.34
C ARG A 204 11.92 -8.22 -16.20
N PRO A 205 12.08 -9.36 -16.88
CA PRO A 205 11.12 -10.48 -16.84
C PRO A 205 10.90 -11.09 -15.45
N GLU A 206 11.90 -11.00 -14.59
CA GLU A 206 11.84 -11.50 -13.20
C GLU A 206 11.14 -10.55 -12.23
N THR A 207 10.84 -9.30 -12.63
CA THR A 207 10.13 -8.33 -11.78
C THR A 207 8.80 -8.90 -11.30
N ARG A 208 8.50 -8.70 -10.03
CA ARG A 208 7.22 -9.09 -9.41
C ARG A 208 6.65 -7.90 -8.64
N PRO A 209 5.96 -6.97 -9.32
CA PRO A 209 5.38 -5.79 -8.69
C PRO A 209 4.25 -6.23 -7.76
N ARG A 210 4.31 -5.82 -6.48
CA ARG A 210 3.37 -6.32 -5.47
C ARG A 210 2.45 -5.26 -4.91
N ARG A 211 2.99 -4.26 -4.22
CA ARG A 211 2.25 -3.09 -3.74
C ARG A 211 2.70 -1.86 -4.52
N MET A 212 1.91 -0.81 -4.42
CA MET A 212 2.11 0.40 -5.20
C MET A 212 1.67 1.65 -4.45
N GLU A 213 2.15 2.78 -4.93
CA GLU A 213 1.64 4.11 -4.63
C GLU A 213 1.59 4.97 -5.90
N ILE A 214 0.81 6.05 -5.84
CA ILE A 214 0.75 7.06 -6.89
C ILE A 214 1.04 8.40 -6.24
N THR A 215 2.07 9.11 -6.71
CA THR A 215 2.44 10.44 -6.24
C THR A 215 1.53 11.51 -6.83
N SER A 216 1.58 12.75 -6.29
CA SER A 216 0.69 13.86 -6.70
C SER A 216 0.83 14.26 -8.17
N ASP A 217 1.92 13.84 -8.82
CA ASP A 217 2.21 14.01 -10.25
C ASP A 217 1.79 12.80 -11.11
N ASP A 218 0.89 11.94 -10.58
CA ASP A 218 0.36 10.74 -11.21
C ASP A 218 1.40 9.67 -11.59
N ARG A 219 2.64 9.75 -11.09
CA ARG A 219 3.62 8.68 -11.30
C ARG A 219 3.28 7.46 -10.46
N VAL A 220 3.35 6.30 -11.12
CA VAL A 220 3.01 5.00 -10.53
C VAL A 220 4.28 4.35 -9.98
N TRP A 221 4.34 4.18 -8.66
CA TRP A 221 5.46 3.55 -7.96
C TRP A 221 5.14 2.10 -7.59
N TYR A 222 6.10 1.21 -7.73
CA TYR A 222 5.92 -0.21 -7.40
C TYR A 222 7.12 -0.78 -6.65
N GLY A 223 6.84 -1.69 -5.73
CA GLY A 223 7.86 -2.52 -5.08
C GLY A 223 8.07 -3.81 -5.86
N ASP A 224 9.26 -4.00 -6.42
CA ASP A 224 9.65 -5.27 -7.03
C ASP A 224 10.06 -6.26 -5.93
N TYR A 225 9.13 -7.10 -5.54
CA TYR A 225 9.30 -8.07 -4.47
C TYR A 225 10.39 -9.10 -4.75
N ALA A 226 10.61 -9.47 -6.00
CA ALA A 226 11.61 -10.47 -6.40
C ALA A 226 13.02 -9.88 -6.51
N GLY A 227 13.14 -8.66 -7.04
CA GLY A 227 14.44 -8.03 -7.29
C GLY A 227 14.90 -7.06 -6.20
N GLY A 228 14.10 -6.83 -5.14
CA GLY A 228 14.43 -5.91 -4.06
C GLY A 228 14.56 -4.46 -4.51
N LYS A 229 13.73 -4.02 -5.47
CA LYS A 229 13.82 -2.68 -6.04
C LYS A 229 12.54 -1.87 -5.81
N LEU A 230 12.72 -0.56 -5.80
CA LEU A 230 11.65 0.42 -5.99
C LEU A 230 11.65 0.84 -7.45
N GLY A 231 10.51 0.74 -8.13
CA GLY A 231 10.35 1.18 -9.50
C GLY A 231 9.34 2.33 -9.62
N ARG A 232 9.48 3.13 -10.68
CA ARG A 232 8.58 4.22 -11.03
C ARG A 232 8.24 4.15 -12.52
N TYR A 233 6.97 4.18 -12.85
CA TYR A 233 6.46 4.35 -14.20
C TYR A 233 5.84 5.74 -14.35
N ASP A 234 6.19 6.43 -15.40
CA ASP A 234 5.62 7.73 -15.77
C ASP A 234 4.56 7.50 -16.88
N PRO A 235 3.26 7.68 -16.59
CA PRO A 235 2.21 7.42 -17.57
C PRO A 235 2.20 8.38 -18.77
N GLU A 236 2.80 9.57 -18.65
CA GLU A 236 2.85 10.58 -19.72
C GLU A 236 3.92 10.25 -20.74
N THR A 237 5.08 9.80 -20.27
CA THR A 237 6.26 9.56 -21.13
C THR A 237 6.49 8.09 -21.44
N GLY A 238 5.89 7.19 -20.67
CA GLY A 238 6.15 5.75 -20.70
C GLY A 238 7.49 5.35 -20.07
N LYS A 239 8.20 6.29 -19.46
CA LYS A 239 9.52 6.03 -18.87
C LYS A 239 9.40 5.19 -17.61
N ILE A 240 10.33 4.24 -17.42
CA ILE A 240 10.48 3.44 -16.21
C ILE A 240 11.87 3.67 -15.63
N ASP A 241 11.91 4.01 -14.35
CA ASP A 241 13.13 4.12 -13.56
C ASP A 241 13.09 3.10 -12.41
N GLU A 242 14.24 2.55 -12.01
CA GLU A 242 14.35 1.60 -10.91
C GLU A 242 15.56 1.90 -10.03
N TRP A 243 15.38 1.76 -8.70
CA TRP A 243 16.43 1.94 -7.69
C TRP A 243 16.52 0.70 -6.81
N GLN A 244 17.76 0.26 -6.55
CA GLN A 244 17.99 -0.83 -5.60
C GLN A 244 17.67 -0.33 -4.19
N LEU A 245 16.81 -1.08 -3.46
CA LEU A 245 16.54 -0.82 -2.05
C LEU A 245 17.80 -1.05 -1.18
N PRO A 246 17.95 -0.36 -0.03
CA PRO A 246 19.09 -0.53 0.86
C PRO A 246 19.36 -1.97 1.29
N GLY A 247 18.31 -2.76 1.52
CA GLY A 247 18.41 -4.18 1.84
C GLY A 247 18.85 -5.09 0.68
N GLY A 248 19.15 -4.52 -0.50
CA GLY A 248 19.62 -5.27 -1.66
C GLY A 248 18.56 -6.15 -2.32
N ALA A 249 19.00 -7.18 -3.03
CA ALA A 249 18.10 -8.10 -3.77
C ALA A 249 17.12 -8.85 -2.85
N ASP A 250 17.49 -9.08 -1.61
CA ASP A 250 16.67 -9.77 -0.60
C ASP A 250 15.77 -8.84 0.22
N ALA A 251 15.69 -7.55 -0.12
CA ALA A 251 14.85 -6.57 0.58
C ALA A 251 13.37 -6.97 0.62
N ARG A 252 12.85 -7.57 -0.44
CA ARG A 252 11.47 -8.03 -0.57
C ARG A 252 10.46 -6.94 -0.19
N PRO A 253 10.43 -5.79 -0.93
CA PRO A 253 9.53 -4.70 -0.64
C PRO A 253 8.07 -5.14 -0.68
N TYR A 254 7.33 -4.90 0.42
CA TYR A 254 5.94 -5.32 0.48
C TYR A 254 4.99 -4.16 0.73
N ALA A 255 4.84 -3.71 1.97
CA ALA A 255 3.97 -2.57 2.25
C ALA A 255 4.55 -1.29 1.66
N MET A 256 3.68 -0.48 1.06
CA MET A 256 4.04 0.82 0.49
C MET A 256 2.95 1.85 0.83
N VAL A 257 3.38 3.08 1.07
CA VAL A 257 2.49 4.24 1.21
C VAL A 257 3.27 5.51 0.86
N ARG A 258 2.59 6.53 0.32
CA ARG A 258 3.17 7.86 0.21
C ARG A 258 2.72 8.74 1.36
N ASP A 259 3.57 9.67 1.78
CA ASP A 259 3.18 10.75 2.68
C ASP A 259 2.70 12.00 1.89
N ASP A 260 2.29 13.03 2.60
CA ASP A 260 1.79 14.28 2.00
C ASP A 260 2.89 15.17 1.40
N GLU A 261 4.15 14.76 1.51
CA GLU A 261 5.29 15.38 0.83
C GLU A 261 5.79 14.55 -0.37
N ASP A 262 5.00 13.55 -0.81
CA ASP A 262 5.32 12.61 -1.90
C ASP A 262 6.60 11.78 -1.68
N ARG A 263 7.02 11.55 -0.43
CA ARG A 263 8.00 10.50 -0.17
C ARG A 263 7.30 9.16 -0.23
N VAL A 264 7.92 8.21 -0.90
CA VAL A 264 7.42 6.84 -1.02
C VAL A 264 8.05 5.99 0.08
N TRP A 265 7.24 5.60 1.06
CA TRP A 265 7.63 4.74 2.16
C TRP A 265 7.44 3.28 1.78
N VAL A 266 8.44 2.46 2.07
CA VAL A 266 8.46 1.03 1.76
C VAL A 266 8.85 0.26 3.01
N VAL A 267 8.22 -0.90 3.24
CA VAL A 267 8.73 -1.87 4.21
C VAL A 267 9.45 -2.98 3.46
N GLU A 268 10.75 -3.11 3.75
CA GLU A 268 11.53 -4.27 3.40
C GLU A 268 11.17 -5.40 4.35
N THR A 269 10.65 -6.51 3.82
CA THR A 269 10.19 -7.65 4.62
C THR A 269 11.23 -8.75 4.79
N SER A 270 12.48 -8.50 4.39
CA SER A 270 13.62 -9.26 4.91
C SER A 270 13.65 -9.14 6.44
N ARG A 271 14.03 -10.19 7.14
CA ARG A 271 13.95 -10.22 8.62
C ARG A 271 15.16 -9.56 9.27
N PRO A 272 15.00 -8.59 10.19
CA PRO A 272 13.73 -7.97 10.63
C PRO A 272 13.13 -7.06 9.55
N ASN A 273 11.81 -6.77 9.65
CA ASN A 273 11.18 -5.80 8.76
C ASN A 273 11.72 -4.39 9.03
N ARG A 274 12.00 -3.62 7.96
CA ARG A 274 12.58 -2.29 8.03
C ARG A 274 11.78 -1.30 7.19
N PHE A 275 11.54 -0.13 7.77
CA PHE A 275 11.00 1.03 7.07
C PHE A 275 12.12 1.79 6.39
N VAL A 276 11.89 2.20 5.16
CA VAL A 276 12.75 3.11 4.39
C VAL A 276 11.86 4.02 3.56
N SER A 277 12.22 5.28 3.38
CA SER A 277 11.56 6.18 2.43
C SER A 277 12.47 6.52 1.26
N PHE A 278 11.86 6.88 0.15
CA PHE A 278 12.54 7.41 -1.04
C PHE A 278 12.01 8.79 -1.37
N ASP A 279 12.89 9.79 -1.40
CA ASP A 279 12.55 11.13 -1.87
C ASP A 279 12.81 11.24 -3.38
N ALA A 280 11.73 11.33 -4.15
CA ALA A 280 11.80 11.42 -5.62
C ALA A 280 12.49 12.69 -6.15
N ARG A 281 12.69 13.73 -5.31
CA ARG A 281 13.38 14.97 -5.71
C ARG A 281 14.90 14.83 -5.62
N THR A 282 15.38 14.17 -4.55
CA THR A 282 16.81 13.97 -4.31
C THR A 282 17.31 12.64 -4.86
N LEU A 283 16.40 11.72 -5.19
CA LEU A 283 16.66 10.34 -5.60
C LEU A 283 17.44 9.56 -4.51
N GLN A 284 17.18 9.86 -3.25
CA GLN A 284 17.86 9.25 -2.10
C GLN A 284 16.88 8.46 -1.23
N PHE A 285 17.38 7.37 -0.65
CA PHE A 285 16.71 6.66 0.41
C PHE A 285 17.04 7.30 1.77
N SER A 286 16.09 7.25 2.71
CA SER A 286 16.33 7.57 4.12
C SER A 286 17.17 6.50 4.81
N GLU A 287 17.58 6.78 6.05
CA GLU A 287 18.07 5.72 6.94
C GLU A 287 16.96 4.70 7.24
N GLU A 288 17.35 3.43 7.40
CA GLU A 288 16.43 2.34 7.72
C GLU A 288 16.04 2.35 9.19
N THR A 289 14.78 2.02 9.48
CA THR A 289 14.29 1.80 10.86
C THR A 289 13.66 0.43 10.99
N GLN A 290 14.16 -0.37 11.93
CA GLN A 290 13.59 -1.68 12.21
C GLN A 290 12.25 -1.58 12.93
N VAL A 291 11.31 -2.46 12.58
CA VAL A 291 10.09 -2.67 13.35
C VAL A 291 10.48 -3.31 14.70
N PRO A 292 10.12 -2.71 15.86
CA PRO A 292 10.62 -3.17 17.16
C PRO A 292 10.34 -4.63 17.48
N SER A 293 9.16 -5.15 17.12
CA SER A 293 8.82 -6.58 17.27
C SER A 293 9.46 -7.48 16.20
N GLY A 294 10.20 -6.91 15.24
CA GLY A 294 10.66 -7.58 14.02
C GLY A 294 9.57 -7.70 12.95
N GLY A 295 8.30 -7.43 13.28
CA GLY A 295 7.15 -7.34 12.37
C GLY A 295 6.63 -8.68 11.82
N GLY A 296 7.41 -9.74 11.82
CA GLY A 296 7.08 -10.96 11.06
C GLY A 296 6.93 -10.63 9.57
N VAL A 297 5.77 -10.11 9.15
CA VAL A 297 5.56 -9.49 7.84
C VAL A 297 4.60 -8.30 7.96
N VAL A 298 5.05 -7.11 7.55
CA VAL A 298 4.19 -5.92 7.35
C VAL A 298 3.68 -5.92 5.91
N ARG A 299 2.35 -6.04 5.73
CA ARG A 299 1.76 -6.31 4.41
C ARG A 299 1.14 -5.10 3.73
N HIS A 300 0.71 -4.13 4.53
CA HIS A 300 0.06 -2.92 4.07
C HIS A 300 0.26 -1.79 5.08
N MET A 301 0.22 -0.56 4.59
CA MET A 301 0.35 0.66 5.40
C MET A 301 -0.71 1.67 4.98
N PHE A 302 -1.07 2.53 5.92
CA PHE A 302 -1.92 3.69 5.69
C PHE A 302 -1.26 4.93 6.31
N TYR A 303 -1.19 6.02 5.55
CA TYR A 303 -0.69 7.30 6.04
C TYR A 303 -1.83 8.20 6.51
N ASP A 304 -1.73 8.71 7.75
CA ASP A 304 -2.63 9.72 8.29
C ASP A 304 -1.97 11.11 8.21
N PRO A 305 -2.40 11.97 7.29
CA PRO A 305 -1.80 13.30 7.12
C PRO A 305 -2.06 14.24 8.29
N ARG A 306 -3.07 13.96 9.15
CA ARG A 306 -3.40 14.78 10.32
C ARG A 306 -2.36 14.63 11.43
N THR A 307 -1.86 13.44 11.62
CA THR A 307 -0.88 13.09 12.66
C THR A 307 0.52 12.84 12.13
N LYS A 308 0.71 12.93 10.80
CA LYS A 308 1.97 12.57 10.11
C LYS A 308 2.45 11.16 10.49
N ALA A 309 1.53 10.22 10.55
CA ALA A 309 1.82 8.87 11.00
C ALA A 309 1.45 7.83 9.94
N ILE A 310 2.31 6.83 9.78
CA ILE A 310 2.03 5.63 9.01
C ILE A 310 1.55 4.55 9.98
N TRP A 311 0.37 4.01 9.73
CA TRP A 311 -0.20 2.89 10.46
C TRP A 311 0.04 1.58 9.73
N PHE A 312 0.33 0.50 10.46
CA PHE A 312 0.59 -0.83 9.91
C PHE A 312 0.17 -1.94 10.86
N GLY A 313 -0.11 -3.11 10.32
CA GLY A 313 -0.31 -4.33 11.11
C GLY A 313 0.83 -5.32 10.86
N THR A 314 1.08 -6.21 11.81
CA THR A 314 2.20 -7.17 11.75
C THR A 314 1.76 -8.61 11.95
N ASP A 315 2.51 -9.57 11.41
CA ASP A 315 2.30 -10.99 11.71
C ASP A 315 2.70 -11.35 13.16
N ASN A 316 3.38 -10.44 13.88
CA ASN A 316 3.67 -10.58 15.32
C ASN A 316 2.50 -10.10 16.20
N ASN A 317 1.32 -10.00 15.63
CA ASN A 317 0.06 -9.67 16.31
C ASN A 317 0.04 -8.29 16.97
N THR A 318 0.62 -7.28 16.30
CA THR A 318 0.61 -5.87 16.74
C THR A 318 -0.02 -4.96 15.69
N ILE A 319 -0.56 -3.81 16.16
CA ILE A 319 -0.79 -2.61 15.35
C ILE A 319 0.34 -1.64 15.66
N GLY A 320 0.98 -1.13 14.62
CA GLY A 320 2.10 -0.20 14.72
C GLY A 320 1.78 1.17 14.15
N GLN A 321 2.48 2.17 14.68
CA GLN A 321 2.50 3.54 14.21
C GLN A 321 3.95 3.97 14.00
N ALA A 322 4.26 4.49 12.82
CA ALA A 322 5.54 5.13 12.53
C ALA A 322 5.31 6.63 12.33
N ILE A 323 5.86 7.46 13.23
CA ILE A 323 5.78 8.93 13.10
C ILE A 323 6.78 9.37 12.05
N VAL A 324 6.26 9.95 10.98
CA VAL A 324 7.05 10.43 9.85
C VAL A 324 7.74 11.75 10.24
N PRO A 325 9.09 11.83 10.17
CA PRO A 325 9.80 13.05 10.46
C PRO A 325 9.57 14.11 9.38
N PRO A 326 9.67 15.40 9.71
CA PRO A 326 9.72 16.45 8.71
C PRO A 326 10.86 16.18 7.71
N ARG A 327 10.64 16.57 6.46
CA ARG A 327 11.68 16.47 5.44
C ARG A 327 12.89 17.32 5.81
N THR A 328 14.06 16.80 5.61
CA THR A 328 15.30 17.55 5.79
C THR A 328 15.41 18.64 4.72
N PRO A 329 15.59 19.91 5.09
CA PRO A 329 15.75 20.98 4.12
C PRO A 329 16.95 20.71 3.19
N ALA A 330 16.79 20.98 1.89
CA ALA A 330 17.93 20.94 0.98
C ALA A 330 19.03 21.90 1.48
N PRO A 331 20.32 21.56 1.32
CA PRO A 331 21.41 22.49 1.63
C PRO A 331 21.15 23.80 0.90
N GLN A 332 21.10 24.91 1.65
CA GLN A 332 21.09 26.23 1.01
C GLN A 332 22.45 26.38 0.32
N THR A 333 22.45 26.44 -1.00
CA THR A 333 23.64 26.89 -1.76
C THR A 333 23.94 28.30 -1.36
N PRO A 334 25.18 28.59 -0.92
CA PRO A 334 25.59 29.95 -0.56
C PRO A 334 25.57 30.92 -1.74
#